data_ac0f5ec7dc856bdbfd37c7cd0f3223ac
#
_entry.id   ac0f5ec7dc856bdbfd37c7cd0f3223ac
#
_cell.length_a   1.000
_cell.length_b   1.000
_cell.length_c   1.000
_cell.angle_alpha   90.00
_cell.angle_beta   90.00
_cell.angle_gamma   90.00
#
_symmetry.space_group_name_H-M   'P 1'
#
loop_
_entity.id
_entity.type
_entity.pdbx_description
1 polymer ?
#
loop_
_entity_poly.entity_id
_entity_poly.type
_entity_poly.pdbx_seq_one_letter_code
_entity_poly.pdbx_strand_id
1 'polypeptide(L)'
;MPKLPLVVVALVMVSLASVALWLDRTSAGSLTGVAKSTSAGEVTAGAVYSAKFTDLQGNSQTLGQWDRKLLIVNFWATWCAPCKEEIPILVKLQAKYGDKNLQIVGIAADSSSNVGKFSQNANINYPVFIDEAGAIEFSKRLGNRFGLLPHTVVFKPGGDVIYSKLGPITEADLSDVIVKNTPNSR
;
A
#
# COMPACT_ATOMS: atom_id res chain seq x y z
N MET A 1 -44.93 22.13 -58.58
CA MET A 1 -43.74 21.80 -57.76
C MET A 1 -42.82 23.01 -57.79
N PRO A 2 -42.62 23.72 -56.68
CA PRO A 2 -41.77 24.91 -56.64
C PRO A 2 -40.29 24.49 -56.81
N LYS A 3 -39.62 25.02 -57.80
CA LYS A 3 -38.18 24.82 -57.99
C LYS A 3 -37.47 25.66 -56.96
N LEU A 4 -36.84 25.03 -55.99
CA LEU A 4 -36.02 25.70 -54.99
C LEU A 4 -34.86 26.40 -55.72
N PRO A 5 -34.59 27.71 -55.52
CA PRO A 5 -33.56 28.43 -56.25
C PRO A 5 -32.18 27.88 -55.90
N LEU A 6 -31.36 27.69 -56.90
CA LEU A 6 -29.99 27.12 -56.79
C LEU A 6 -29.13 27.80 -55.68
N VAL A 7 -29.40 29.05 -55.40
CA VAL A 7 -28.74 29.86 -54.39
C VAL A 7 -29.02 29.34 -52.94
N VAL A 8 -30.24 28.86 -52.69
CA VAL A 8 -30.62 28.32 -51.36
C VAL A 8 -29.92 26.98 -51.13
N VAL A 9 -29.80 26.15 -52.14
CA VAL A 9 -29.08 24.86 -52.05
C VAL A 9 -27.58 25.08 -51.82
N ALA A 10 -26.96 26.07 -52.49
CA ALA A 10 -25.56 26.42 -52.33
C ALA A 10 -25.27 26.96 -50.91
N LEU A 11 -26.16 27.78 -50.32
CA LEU A 11 -25.98 28.30 -48.95
C LEU A 11 -26.11 27.22 -47.87
N VAL A 12 -27.00 26.23 -48.09
CA VAL A 12 -27.14 25.08 -47.13
C VAL A 12 -25.91 24.20 -47.20
N MET A 13 -25.34 23.96 -48.36
CA MET A 13 -24.14 23.12 -48.51
C MET A 13 -22.89 23.79 -47.92
N VAL A 14 -22.74 25.11 -47.98
CA VAL A 14 -21.63 25.84 -47.38
C VAL A 14 -21.76 25.84 -45.83
N SER A 15 -22.97 25.95 -45.29
CA SER A 15 -23.18 25.91 -43.85
C SER A 15 -22.93 24.50 -43.23
N LEU A 16 -23.26 23.43 -43.96
CA LEU A 16 -22.98 22.07 -43.52
C LEU A 16 -21.46 21.73 -43.56
N ALA A 17 -20.74 22.24 -44.55
CA ALA A 17 -19.30 22.06 -44.65
C ALA A 17 -18.54 22.79 -43.54
N SER A 18 -18.98 23.97 -43.12
CA SER A 18 -18.34 24.73 -42.02
C SER A 18 -18.59 24.08 -40.65
N VAL A 19 -19.74 23.45 -40.43
CA VAL A 19 -20.03 22.70 -39.18
C VAL A 19 -19.20 21.42 -39.11
N ALA A 20 -19.04 20.70 -40.24
CA ALA A 20 -18.18 19.52 -40.30
C ALA A 20 -16.71 19.84 -39.97
N LEU A 21 -16.18 20.96 -40.53
CA LEU A 21 -14.81 21.41 -40.26
C LEU A 21 -14.60 21.87 -38.81
N TRP A 22 -15.66 22.35 -38.16
CA TRP A 22 -15.59 22.79 -36.75
C TRP A 22 -15.62 21.58 -35.80
N LEU A 23 -16.41 20.54 -36.12
CA LEU A 23 -16.46 19.29 -35.35
C LEU A 23 -15.15 18.49 -35.42
N ASP A 24 -14.46 18.53 -36.57
CA ASP A 24 -13.17 17.82 -36.74
C ASP A 24 -12.02 18.48 -35.93
N ARG A 25 -12.10 19.80 -35.72
CA ARG A 25 -11.11 20.54 -34.93
C ARG A 25 -11.26 20.31 -33.40
N THR A 26 -12.40 19.85 -32.91
CA THR A 26 -12.61 19.53 -31.48
C THR A 26 -12.21 18.11 -31.12
N SER A 27 -11.95 17.24 -32.11
CA SER A 27 -11.57 15.82 -31.91
C SER A 27 -10.07 15.54 -31.93
N ALA A 28 -9.21 16.55 -32.24
CA ALA A 28 -7.75 16.41 -32.26
C ALA A 28 -7.12 16.75 -30.87
N GLY A 29 -7.81 16.44 -29.79
CA GLY A 29 -7.27 16.37 -28.44
C GLY A 29 -6.57 15.03 -28.27
N SER A 30 -5.24 15.03 -28.35
CA SER A 30 -4.35 13.90 -28.16
C SER A 30 -4.73 13.06 -26.92
N LEU A 31 -5.34 11.89 -27.13
CA LEU A 31 -5.56 10.86 -26.09
C LEU A 31 -4.30 9.98 -25.97
N THR A 32 -3.14 10.59 -25.68
CA THR A 32 -1.96 9.87 -25.24
C THR A 32 -1.66 10.20 -23.78
N GLY A 33 -2.64 10.01 -22.95
CA GLY A 33 -2.50 9.91 -21.51
C GLY A 33 -3.37 8.73 -21.10
N VAL A 34 -2.81 7.51 -21.13
CA VAL A 34 -3.38 6.41 -20.35
C VAL A 34 -3.26 6.84 -18.90
N ALA A 35 -4.23 7.60 -18.42
CA ALA A 35 -4.44 7.77 -17.00
C ALA A 35 -4.70 6.35 -16.47
N LYS A 36 -3.67 5.75 -15.87
CA LYS A 36 -3.81 4.55 -15.06
C LYS A 36 -4.95 4.86 -14.08
N SER A 37 -6.11 4.28 -14.34
CA SER A 37 -7.28 4.41 -13.49
C SER A 37 -6.87 3.94 -12.10
N THR A 38 -6.57 4.88 -11.22
CA THR A 38 -6.36 4.61 -9.80
C THR A 38 -7.74 4.29 -9.27
N SER A 39 -8.04 3.01 -9.13
CA SER A 39 -9.24 2.56 -8.44
C SER A 39 -9.23 3.19 -7.04
N ALA A 40 -10.31 3.84 -6.66
CA ALA A 40 -10.48 4.44 -5.34
C ALA A 40 -10.23 3.36 -4.28
N GLY A 41 -9.09 3.44 -3.57
CA GLY A 41 -8.71 2.52 -2.50
C GLY A 41 -7.30 1.94 -2.57
N GLU A 42 -6.58 2.05 -3.71
CA GLU A 42 -5.21 1.53 -3.79
C GLU A 42 -4.22 2.55 -3.20
N VAL A 43 -3.65 2.20 -2.05
CA VAL A 43 -2.63 3.04 -1.40
C VAL A 43 -1.37 3.00 -2.25
N THR A 44 -0.93 4.15 -2.73
CA THR A 44 0.32 4.25 -3.50
C THR A 44 1.54 3.93 -2.60
N ALA A 45 2.60 3.37 -3.18
CA ALA A 45 3.85 3.11 -2.47
C ALA A 45 4.37 4.36 -1.74
N GLY A 46 4.30 5.53 -2.36
CA GLY A 46 4.67 6.81 -1.75
C GLY A 46 3.86 7.13 -0.48
N ALA A 47 2.56 6.86 -0.48
CA ALA A 47 1.71 7.08 0.69
C ALA A 47 2.03 6.09 1.83
N VAL A 48 2.41 4.85 1.50
CA VAL A 48 2.86 3.86 2.49
C VAL A 48 4.14 4.32 3.16
N TYR A 49 5.14 4.66 2.36
CA TYR A 49 6.48 5.01 2.86
C TYR A 49 6.54 6.36 3.57
N SER A 50 5.66 7.30 3.24
CA SER A 50 5.57 8.61 3.92
C SER A 50 4.69 8.60 5.16
N ALA A 51 3.99 7.52 5.47
CA ALA A 51 3.17 7.40 6.67
C ALA A 51 4.04 7.55 7.93
N LYS A 52 3.60 8.43 8.85
CA LYS A 52 4.32 8.74 10.08
C LYS A 52 3.76 7.96 11.25
N PHE A 53 4.64 7.44 12.05
CA PHE A 53 4.35 6.69 13.28
C PHE A 53 5.25 7.17 14.41
N THR A 54 4.92 6.82 15.63
CA THR A 54 5.75 7.11 16.81
C THR A 54 6.46 5.84 17.26
N ASP A 55 7.78 5.91 17.48
CA ASP A 55 8.52 4.78 18.06
C ASP A 55 8.35 4.70 19.59
N LEU A 56 8.91 3.65 20.21
CA LEU A 56 8.85 3.45 21.67
C LEU A 56 9.57 4.56 22.47
N GLN A 57 10.41 5.36 21.84
CA GLN A 57 11.14 6.50 22.42
C GLN A 57 10.41 7.82 22.21
N GLY A 58 9.27 7.83 21.50
CA GLY A 58 8.49 9.03 21.21
C GLY A 58 8.94 9.78 19.94
N ASN A 59 9.87 9.25 19.15
CA ASN A 59 10.35 9.89 17.93
C ASN A 59 9.40 9.59 16.76
N SER A 60 9.25 10.58 15.87
CA SER A 60 8.50 10.37 14.62
C SER A 60 9.33 9.58 13.62
N GLN A 61 8.77 8.51 13.11
CA GLN A 61 9.40 7.57 12.17
C GLN A 61 8.53 7.39 10.93
N THR A 62 9.14 6.92 9.82
CA THR A 62 8.41 6.55 8.61
C THR A 62 8.89 5.19 8.10
N LEU A 63 8.05 4.51 7.30
CA LEU A 63 8.45 3.26 6.66
C LEU A 63 9.46 3.48 5.51
N GLY A 64 9.62 4.73 5.04
CA GLY A 64 10.50 5.09 3.93
C GLY A 64 11.98 4.80 4.15
N GLN A 65 12.42 4.68 5.40
CA GLN A 65 13.79 4.29 5.73
C GLN A 65 14.15 2.87 5.25
N TRP A 66 13.14 2.06 4.88
CA TRP A 66 13.31 0.68 4.40
C TRP A 66 12.75 0.46 2.98
N ASP A 67 12.59 1.50 2.19
CA ASP A 67 12.02 1.45 0.83
C ASP A 67 12.78 0.53 -0.14
N ARG A 68 14.07 0.25 0.18
CA ARG A 68 14.94 -0.65 -0.61
C ARG A 68 15.00 -2.07 -0.09
N LYS A 69 14.32 -2.36 1.03
CA LYS A 69 14.30 -3.70 1.64
C LYS A 69 13.00 -4.45 1.30
N LEU A 70 13.05 -5.77 1.43
CA LEU A 70 11.84 -6.55 1.60
C LEU A 70 11.26 -6.17 2.96
N LEU A 71 10.14 -5.46 2.98
CA LEU A 71 9.55 -4.92 4.19
C LEU A 71 8.33 -5.73 4.59
N ILE A 72 8.33 -6.27 5.81
CA ILE A 72 7.18 -6.93 6.42
C ILE A 72 6.59 -5.99 7.46
N VAL A 73 5.34 -5.59 7.29
CA VAL A 73 4.60 -4.78 8.26
C VAL A 73 3.55 -5.66 8.91
N ASN A 74 3.64 -5.79 10.23
CA ASN A 74 2.71 -6.54 11.06
C ASN A 74 1.89 -5.59 11.93
N PHE A 75 0.57 -5.65 11.80
CA PHE A 75 -0.37 -4.90 12.62
C PHE A 75 -0.86 -5.79 13.76
N TRP A 76 -0.69 -5.32 15.00
CA TRP A 76 -0.92 -6.11 16.19
C TRP A 76 -1.37 -5.28 17.40
N ALA A 77 -1.68 -5.93 18.52
CA ALA A 77 -1.94 -5.28 19.80
C ALA A 77 -1.62 -6.23 20.96
N THR A 78 -1.37 -5.68 22.15
CA THR A 78 -1.07 -6.50 23.33
C THR A 78 -2.29 -7.26 23.88
N TRP A 79 -3.49 -6.77 23.61
CA TRP A 79 -4.76 -7.43 23.94
C TRP A 79 -5.19 -8.50 22.93
N CYS A 80 -4.52 -8.59 21.77
CA CYS A 80 -4.81 -9.54 20.72
C CYS A 80 -4.05 -10.86 20.97
N ALA A 81 -4.73 -11.91 21.40
CA ALA A 81 -4.11 -13.19 21.71
C ALA A 81 -3.38 -13.83 20.52
N PRO A 82 -4.00 -13.99 19.31
CA PRO A 82 -3.29 -14.57 18.17
C PRO A 82 -2.12 -13.70 17.68
N CYS A 83 -2.14 -12.38 17.91
CA CYS A 83 -0.99 -11.53 17.57
C CYS A 83 0.23 -11.90 18.42
N LYS A 84 0.02 -12.18 19.72
CA LYS A 84 1.12 -12.56 20.63
C LYS A 84 1.73 -13.91 20.28
N GLU A 85 0.94 -14.82 19.71
CA GLU A 85 1.40 -16.15 19.30
C GLU A 85 2.31 -16.10 18.07
N GLU A 86 2.13 -15.13 17.15
CA GLU A 86 2.95 -15.02 15.95
C GLU A 86 4.23 -14.18 16.12
N ILE A 87 4.30 -13.33 17.16
CA ILE A 87 5.48 -12.47 17.39
C ILE A 87 6.79 -13.27 17.49
N PRO A 88 6.88 -14.43 18.18
CA PRO A 88 8.10 -15.23 18.18
C PRO A 88 8.56 -15.69 16.80
N ILE A 89 7.63 -15.92 15.86
CA ILE A 89 7.94 -16.26 14.47
C ILE A 89 8.61 -15.05 13.79
N LEU A 90 8.05 -13.86 13.95
CA LEU A 90 8.62 -12.62 13.43
C LEU A 90 10.00 -12.32 13.99
N VAL A 91 10.20 -12.50 15.31
CA VAL A 91 11.52 -12.36 15.97
C VAL A 91 12.55 -13.30 15.35
N LYS A 92 12.19 -14.58 15.14
CA LYS A 92 13.05 -15.58 14.51
C LYS A 92 13.40 -15.20 13.06
N LEU A 93 12.41 -14.78 12.29
CA LEU A 93 12.61 -14.38 10.89
C LEU A 93 13.47 -13.11 10.77
N GLN A 94 13.27 -12.11 11.63
CA GLN A 94 14.12 -10.93 11.69
C GLN A 94 15.58 -11.30 12.00
N ALA A 95 15.81 -12.16 13.00
CA ALA A 95 17.15 -12.63 13.35
C ALA A 95 17.82 -13.40 12.20
N LYS A 96 17.06 -14.19 11.44
CA LYS A 96 17.60 -15.03 10.36
C LYS A 96 17.88 -14.27 9.07
N TYR A 97 17.06 -13.26 8.76
CA TYR A 97 17.07 -12.60 7.45
C TYR A 97 17.30 -11.09 7.50
N GLY A 98 17.37 -10.46 8.67
CA GLY A 98 17.55 -9.00 8.81
C GLY A 98 18.78 -8.47 8.10
N ASP A 99 19.91 -9.20 8.14
CA ASP A 99 21.14 -8.86 7.44
C ASP A 99 21.11 -9.17 5.93
N LYS A 100 20.04 -9.87 5.47
CA LYS A 100 19.86 -10.30 4.07
C LYS A 100 18.81 -9.46 3.35
N ASN A 101 18.81 -8.16 3.59
CA ASN A 101 17.89 -7.19 2.97
C ASN A 101 16.40 -7.36 3.36
N LEU A 102 16.09 -7.99 4.49
CA LEU A 102 14.76 -8.00 5.11
C LEU A 102 14.67 -6.95 6.21
N GLN A 103 13.49 -6.36 6.38
CA GLN A 103 13.11 -5.63 7.57
C GLN A 103 11.69 -5.99 7.98
N ILE A 104 11.51 -6.32 9.24
CA ILE A 104 10.20 -6.45 9.87
C ILE A 104 9.92 -5.20 10.70
N VAL A 105 8.68 -4.73 10.68
CA VAL A 105 8.19 -3.61 11.48
C VAL A 105 6.84 -4.00 12.08
N GLY A 106 6.70 -3.84 13.39
CA GLY A 106 5.41 -3.96 14.06
C GLY A 106 4.74 -2.61 14.21
N ILE A 107 3.47 -2.48 13.83
CA ILE A 107 2.64 -1.30 14.09
C ILE A 107 1.56 -1.69 15.09
N ALA A 108 1.62 -1.14 16.28
CA ALA A 108 0.77 -1.52 17.40
C ALA A 108 -0.44 -0.59 17.54
N ALA A 109 -1.64 -1.17 17.55
CA ALA A 109 -2.90 -0.49 17.87
C ALA A 109 -3.14 -0.55 19.39
N ASP A 110 -2.24 0.06 20.17
CA ASP A 110 -2.26 0.00 21.63
C ASP A 110 -1.43 1.14 22.22
N SER A 111 -1.51 1.34 23.53
CA SER A 111 -0.77 2.38 24.25
C SER A 111 0.74 2.10 24.30
N SER A 112 1.53 3.18 24.31
CA SER A 112 2.99 3.10 24.43
C SER A 112 3.45 2.30 25.65
N SER A 113 2.75 2.44 26.80
CA SER A 113 3.09 1.73 28.04
C SER A 113 2.90 0.22 27.89
N ASN A 114 1.78 -0.23 27.33
CA ASN A 114 1.50 -1.65 27.13
C ASN A 114 2.48 -2.27 26.12
N VAL A 115 2.66 -1.58 24.99
CA VAL A 115 3.55 -2.03 23.89
C VAL A 115 4.99 -2.13 24.39
N GLY A 116 5.48 -1.11 25.12
CA GLY A 116 6.85 -1.09 25.64
C GLY A 116 7.13 -2.26 26.59
N LYS A 117 6.26 -2.49 27.57
CA LYS A 117 6.39 -3.62 28.49
C LYS A 117 6.35 -4.97 27.78
N PHE A 118 5.40 -5.13 26.84
CA PHE A 118 5.28 -6.37 26.08
C PHE A 118 6.50 -6.62 25.19
N SER A 119 6.97 -5.60 24.47
CA SER A 119 8.11 -5.71 23.55
C SER A 119 9.39 -6.14 24.25
N GLN A 120 9.63 -5.63 25.47
CA GLN A 120 10.75 -6.05 26.31
C GLN A 120 10.63 -7.52 26.73
N ASN A 121 9.47 -7.91 27.25
CA ASN A 121 9.23 -9.28 27.72
C ASN A 121 9.28 -10.33 26.59
N ALA A 122 8.82 -9.97 25.40
CA ALA A 122 8.81 -10.82 24.21
C ALA A 122 10.14 -10.79 23.43
N ASN A 123 11.15 -10.02 23.89
CA ASN A 123 12.42 -9.83 23.23
C ASN A 123 12.28 -9.47 21.74
N ILE A 124 11.37 -8.53 21.42
CA ILE A 124 11.17 -8.07 20.03
C ILE A 124 12.45 -7.40 19.55
N ASN A 125 13.00 -7.91 18.45
CA ASN A 125 14.30 -7.50 17.87
C ASN A 125 14.15 -6.70 16.56
N TYR A 126 12.96 -6.15 16.32
CA TYR A 126 12.65 -5.31 15.16
C TYR A 126 11.94 -4.03 15.63
N PRO A 127 11.93 -2.95 14.80
CA PRO A 127 11.25 -1.70 15.14
C PRO A 127 9.78 -1.90 15.42
N VAL A 128 9.31 -1.29 16.52
CA VAL A 128 7.90 -1.25 16.89
C VAL A 128 7.44 0.19 16.90
N PHE A 129 6.39 0.46 16.16
CA PHE A 129 5.71 1.75 16.10
C PHE A 129 4.37 1.67 16.81
N ILE A 130 3.97 2.80 17.35
CA ILE A 130 2.74 2.97 18.10
C ILE A 130 1.86 3.93 17.31
N ASP A 131 0.64 3.50 17.06
CA ASP A 131 -0.40 4.35 16.54
C ASP A 131 -1.76 3.83 17.04
N GLU A 132 -2.09 4.19 18.26
CA GLU A 132 -3.26 3.67 18.99
C GLU A 132 -4.57 3.85 18.22
N ALA A 133 -4.73 4.99 17.54
CA ALA A 133 -5.93 5.32 16.78
C ALA A 133 -5.80 4.99 15.28
N GLY A 134 -4.63 5.18 14.70
CA GLY A 134 -4.41 5.13 13.25
C GLY A 134 -3.92 3.79 12.71
N ALA A 135 -3.34 2.90 13.54
CA ALA A 135 -2.82 1.61 13.08
C ALA A 135 -3.88 0.78 12.34
N ILE A 136 -5.09 0.71 12.90
CA ILE A 136 -6.22 -0.01 12.28
C ILE A 136 -6.64 0.65 10.96
N GLU A 137 -6.73 1.98 10.92
CA GLU A 137 -7.11 2.71 9.72
C GLU A 137 -6.04 2.60 8.63
N PHE A 138 -4.77 2.57 9.01
CA PHE A 138 -3.69 2.31 8.07
C PHE A 138 -3.73 0.88 7.54
N SER A 139 -3.98 -0.10 8.40
CA SER A 139 -4.19 -1.51 8.03
C SER A 139 -5.37 -1.67 7.05
N LYS A 140 -6.49 -0.95 7.27
CA LYS A 140 -7.65 -0.95 6.35
C LYS A 140 -7.27 -0.47 4.95
N ARG A 141 -6.47 0.58 4.86
CA ARG A 141 -5.96 1.08 3.57
C ARG A 141 -5.10 0.05 2.83
N LEU A 142 -4.47 -0.87 3.57
CA LEU A 142 -3.67 -1.97 3.03
C LEU A 142 -4.47 -3.27 2.79
N GLY A 143 -5.80 -3.18 2.76
CA GLY A 143 -6.68 -4.29 2.40
C GLY A 143 -7.40 -4.98 3.55
N ASN A 144 -7.12 -4.64 4.81
CA ASN A 144 -7.83 -5.16 5.97
C ASN A 144 -9.19 -4.46 6.17
N ARG A 145 -10.14 -4.70 5.31
CA ARG A 145 -11.45 -4.00 5.27
C ARG A 145 -12.21 -4.03 6.61
N PHE A 146 -11.99 -5.05 7.41
CA PHE A 146 -12.70 -5.25 8.68
C PHE A 146 -11.96 -4.68 9.89
N GLY A 147 -10.70 -4.24 9.74
CA GLY A 147 -9.87 -3.75 10.84
C GLY A 147 -9.54 -4.81 11.89
N LEU A 148 -9.48 -6.08 11.50
CA LEU A 148 -9.17 -7.20 12.39
C LEU A 148 -7.66 -7.36 12.57
N LEU A 149 -7.25 -7.94 13.71
CA LEU A 149 -5.85 -8.24 14.02
C LEU A 149 -5.64 -9.75 14.26
N PRO A 150 -4.45 -10.27 13.97
CA PRO A 150 -3.33 -9.59 13.29
C PRO A 150 -3.53 -9.42 11.80
N HIS A 151 -2.79 -8.50 11.19
CA HIS A 151 -2.73 -8.34 9.74
C HIS A 151 -1.27 -8.14 9.33
N THR A 152 -0.78 -8.95 8.41
CA THR A 152 0.60 -8.89 7.92
C THR A 152 0.64 -8.57 6.43
N VAL A 153 1.41 -7.56 6.05
CA VAL A 153 1.61 -7.13 4.67
C VAL A 153 3.09 -7.15 4.33
N VAL A 154 3.44 -7.70 3.17
CA VAL A 154 4.82 -7.73 2.67
C VAL A 154 4.94 -6.88 1.42
N PHE A 155 5.90 -5.95 1.46
CA PHE A 155 6.25 -5.07 0.36
C PHE A 155 7.60 -5.48 -0.21
N LYS A 156 7.71 -5.61 -1.54
CA LYS A 156 9.02 -5.68 -2.19
C LYS A 156 9.69 -4.29 -2.20
N PRO A 157 11.00 -4.20 -2.45
CA PRO A 157 11.66 -2.91 -2.70
C PRO A 157 10.89 -2.09 -3.73
N GLY A 158 10.62 -0.81 -3.40
CA GLY A 158 9.79 0.07 -4.24
C GLY A 158 8.30 0.11 -3.89
N GLY A 159 7.81 -0.75 -2.95
CA GLY A 159 6.52 -0.57 -2.28
C GLY A 159 5.33 -1.34 -2.86
N ASP A 160 5.54 -2.20 -3.86
CA ASP A 160 4.44 -3.07 -4.30
C ASP A 160 4.16 -4.15 -3.24
N VAL A 161 2.88 -4.35 -2.94
CA VAL A 161 2.44 -5.43 -2.06
C VAL A 161 2.54 -6.77 -2.80
N ILE A 162 3.25 -7.72 -2.21
CA ILE A 162 3.42 -9.09 -2.77
C ILE A 162 2.77 -10.17 -1.91
N TYR A 163 2.40 -9.83 -0.69
CA TYR A 163 1.69 -10.73 0.20
C TYR A 163 0.87 -9.92 1.22
N SER A 164 -0.32 -10.41 1.54
CA SER A 164 -1.16 -9.86 2.60
C SER A 164 -1.96 -11.00 3.23
N LYS A 165 -1.94 -11.08 4.56
CA LYS A 165 -2.71 -12.07 5.31
C LYS A 165 -3.38 -11.44 6.50
N LEU A 166 -4.69 -11.64 6.59
CA LEU A 166 -5.49 -11.34 7.76
C LEU A 166 -5.59 -12.60 8.62
N GLY A 167 -5.34 -12.47 9.92
CA GLY A 167 -5.19 -13.58 10.86
C GLY A 167 -3.74 -13.99 11.06
N PRO A 168 -3.49 -14.95 11.99
CA PRO A 168 -2.15 -15.33 12.38
C PRO A 168 -1.35 -15.96 11.22
N ILE A 169 -0.06 -15.63 11.19
CA ILE A 169 0.90 -16.20 10.24
C ILE A 169 1.62 -17.40 10.83
N THR A 170 2.09 -18.27 9.95
CA THR A 170 3.04 -19.33 10.26
C THR A 170 4.43 -19.00 9.70
N GLU A 171 5.48 -19.68 10.17
CA GLU A 171 6.82 -19.50 9.61
C GLU A 171 6.86 -19.86 8.11
N ALA A 172 6.10 -20.88 7.69
CA ALA A 172 6.01 -21.29 6.28
C ALA A 172 5.40 -20.20 5.39
N ASP A 173 4.35 -19.53 5.88
CA ASP A 173 3.70 -18.43 5.14
C ASP A 173 4.69 -17.36 4.68
N LEU A 174 5.63 -16.98 5.52
CA LEU A 174 6.58 -15.92 5.22
C LEU A 174 7.90 -16.42 4.64
N SER A 175 8.37 -17.61 5.01
CA SER A 175 9.65 -18.15 4.54
C SER A 175 9.70 -18.23 3.02
N ASP A 176 8.65 -18.70 2.37
CA ASP A 176 8.57 -18.80 0.91
C ASP A 176 8.62 -17.43 0.24
N VAL A 177 7.89 -16.44 0.80
CA VAL A 177 7.88 -15.08 0.30
C VAL A 177 9.26 -14.44 0.46
N ILE A 178 9.90 -14.63 1.62
CA ILE A 178 11.24 -14.09 1.92
C ILE A 178 12.27 -14.69 0.96
N VAL A 179 12.32 -16.01 0.84
CA VAL A 179 13.33 -16.71 0.00
C VAL A 179 13.22 -16.33 -1.48
N LYS A 180 12.00 -16.14 -1.98
CA LYS A 180 11.77 -15.74 -3.38
C LYS A 180 12.17 -14.28 -3.67
N ASN A 181 12.16 -13.41 -2.66
CA ASN A 181 12.32 -11.97 -2.84
C ASN A 181 13.58 -11.36 -2.20
N THR A 182 14.39 -12.17 -1.48
CA THR A 182 15.70 -11.73 -0.97
C THR A 182 16.82 -12.34 -1.80
N PRO A 183 17.62 -11.54 -2.52
CA PRO A 183 18.83 -12.02 -3.18
C PRO A 183 19.79 -12.60 -2.12
N ASN A 184 20.31 -13.81 -2.35
CA ASN A 184 21.24 -14.53 -1.47
C ASN A 184 20.66 -15.11 -0.15
N SER A 185 19.41 -15.55 -0.15
CA SER A 185 18.83 -16.27 0.99
C SER A 185 19.25 -17.76 1.07
N ARG A 186 20.15 -18.22 0.19
CA ARG A 186 20.70 -19.60 0.19
C ARG A 186 21.91 -19.72 1.08
#